data_b5aea7b16b2f59ba7f1683edbd90f9a0
#
_entry.id   b5aea7b16b2f59ba7f1683edbd90f9a0
#
_cell.length_a   1.000
_cell.length_b   1.000
_cell.length_c   1.000
_cell.angle_alpha   90.00
_cell.angle_beta   90.00
_cell.angle_gamma   90.00
#
_symmetry.space_group_name_H-M   'P 1'
#
loop_
_entity.id
_entity.type
_entity.pdbx_description
1 polymer ?
#
loop_
_entity_poly.entity_id
_entity_poly.type
_entity_poly.pdbx_seq_one_letter_code
_entity_poly.pdbx_strand_id
1 'polypeptide(L)'
;RDLVRSRGLGDVYKRQPYILAHKDSIKDMGPEMNYELLLGLKPDVVLLYGIGDAQTAVTDKLKELAIPYMYVGEYLEESPLGKAEWLVALSELTDSRDKGIDVFREIPKRYQALKDLTASVEQRPTVMFNTPWNDSWVMPSTQSYMVQLVTDAGADYIYKENTSNSSAPIGLETAYGLIQKADYWINVGTASTLDELKNMNPKFADAKSVRDKTVYNNNLRITATGGNDYWESAVVRPDVVLRDLIHIFHPELISDSTYYYRHLE
;
A
#
# COMPACT_ATOMS: atom_id res chain seq x y z
N ARG A 1 5.71 22.98 14.62
CA ARG A 1 6.58 22.69 13.45
C ARG A 1 5.67 22.47 12.26
N ASP A 2 5.92 23.19 11.18
CA ASP A 2 5.11 23.12 9.97
C ASP A 2 5.46 21.85 9.17
N LEU A 3 4.43 21.10 8.82
CA LEU A 3 4.56 19.93 7.94
C LEU A 3 4.43 20.38 6.48
N VAL A 4 5.36 19.99 5.64
CA VAL A 4 5.37 20.30 4.22
C VAL A 4 5.35 19.01 3.42
N ARG A 5 4.44 18.90 2.46
CA ARG A 5 4.32 17.72 1.59
C ARG A 5 4.09 18.14 0.14
N SER A 6 4.80 17.53 -0.79
CA SER A 6 4.55 17.65 -2.22
C SER A 6 3.68 16.49 -2.71
N ARG A 7 2.63 16.79 -3.45
CA ARG A 7 1.60 15.93 -4.05
C ARG A 7 0.44 15.52 -3.15
N GLY A 8 -0.75 15.89 -3.54
CA GLY A 8 -2.02 15.29 -3.13
C GLY A 8 -2.48 15.54 -1.70
N LEU A 9 -2.09 16.65 -1.09
CA LEU A 9 -2.51 17.00 0.29
C LEU A 9 -4.02 17.16 0.49
N GLY A 10 -4.77 17.44 -0.58
CA GLY A 10 -6.22 17.60 -0.49
C GLY A 10 -6.95 16.40 0.13
N ASP A 11 -6.36 15.20 0.06
CA ASP A 11 -6.98 13.97 0.49
C ASP A 11 -6.54 13.52 1.90
N VAL A 12 -5.28 13.77 2.27
CA VAL A 12 -4.73 13.43 3.60
C VAL A 12 -5.41 14.23 4.69
N TYR A 13 -5.71 15.51 4.42
CA TYR A 13 -6.38 16.39 5.39
C TYR A 13 -7.75 15.92 5.86
N LYS A 14 -8.46 15.15 5.06
CA LYS A 14 -9.86 14.81 5.34
C LYS A 14 -10.02 13.60 6.25
N ARG A 15 -8.93 12.93 6.66
CA ARG A 15 -9.01 11.68 7.40
C ARG A 15 -8.35 11.68 8.75
N GLN A 16 -7.34 12.51 8.93
CA GLN A 16 -6.62 12.56 10.21
C GLN A 16 -7.12 13.78 11.00
N PRO A 17 -7.81 13.58 12.13
CA PRO A 17 -8.35 14.68 12.93
C PRO A 17 -7.29 15.72 13.32
N TYR A 18 -6.06 15.26 13.59
CA TYR A 18 -4.93 16.14 13.90
C TYR A 18 -4.54 17.02 12.71
N ILE A 19 -4.42 16.45 11.51
CA ILE A 19 -4.10 17.19 10.28
C ILE A 19 -5.20 18.23 9.98
N LEU A 20 -6.47 17.84 10.11
CA LEU A 20 -7.61 18.75 9.93
C LEU A 20 -7.58 19.93 10.91
N ALA A 21 -7.23 19.67 12.17
CA ALA A 21 -7.13 20.72 13.19
C ALA A 21 -5.96 21.69 12.93
N HIS A 22 -4.95 21.31 12.16
CA HIS A 22 -3.74 22.09 11.92
C HIS A 22 -3.53 22.44 10.43
N LYS A 23 -4.58 22.32 9.60
CA LYS A 23 -4.51 22.54 8.14
C LYS A 23 -3.90 23.89 7.74
N ASP A 24 -4.11 24.94 8.52
CA ASP A 24 -3.63 26.28 8.21
C ASP A 24 -2.11 26.44 8.41
N SER A 25 -1.50 25.56 9.21
CA SER A 25 -0.03 25.48 9.40
C SER A 25 0.67 24.54 8.42
N ILE A 26 -0.08 23.84 7.59
CA ILE A 26 0.47 22.94 6.57
C ILE A 26 0.45 23.64 5.22
N LYS A 27 1.60 23.66 4.53
CA LYS A 27 1.75 24.29 3.22
C LYS A 27 1.89 23.20 2.14
N ASP A 28 1.16 23.38 1.03
CA ASP A 28 1.31 22.54 -0.15
C ASP A 28 2.49 23.08 -0.99
N MET A 29 3.44 22.19 -1.31
CA MET A 29 4.61 22.53 -2.16
C MET A 29 4.28 22.44 -3.66
N GLY A 30 3.07 21.97 -4.01
CA GLY A 30 2.69 21.70 -5.39
C GLY A 30 3.33 20.43 -5.99
N PRO A 31 3.15 20.21 -7.29
CA PRO A 31 3.67 19.02 -7.98
C PRO A 31 5.19 19.04 -8.13
N GLU A 32 5.80 20.20 -8.14
CA GLU A 32 7.24 20.43 -8.17
C GLU A 32 7.69 21.09 -6.87
N MET A 33 8.96 20.84 -6.49
CA MET A 33 9.54 21.40 -5.26
C MET A 33 9.66 22.93 -5.37
N ASN A 34 8.90 23.66 -4.55
CA ASN A 34 9.03 25.11 -4.45
C ASN A 34 10.12 25.48 -3.43
N TYR A 35 11.32 25.74 -3.90
CA TYR A 35 12.48 26.02 -3.05
C TYR A 35 12.38 27.35 -2.30
N GLU A 36 11.69 28.37 -2.84
CA GLU A 36 11.48 29.64 -2.13
C GLU A 36 10.57 29.43 -0.90
N LEU A 37 9.47 28.70 -1.09
CA LEU A 37 8.58 28.32 0.01
C LEU A 37 9.33 27.45 1.03
N LEU A 38 10.13 26.48 0.56
CA LEU A 38 10.92 25.60 1.42
C LEU A 38 11.88 26.37 2.30
N LEU A 39 12.64 27.32 1.72
CA LEU A 39 13.56 28.21 2.46
C LEU A 39 12.81 29.09 3.47
N GLY A 40 11.63 29.58 3.11
CA GLY A 40 10.79 30.36 4.01
C GLY A 40 10.28 29.56 5.22
N LEU A 41 10.04 28.27 5.06
CA LEU A 41 9.57 27.35 6.10
C LEU A 41 10.68 26.89 7.04
N LYS A 42 11.94 26.95 6.61
CA LYS A 42 13.13 26.54 7.38
C LYS A 42 12.95 25.14 8.03
N PRO A 43 12.73 24.08 7.24
CA PRO A 43 12.52 22.76 7.79
C PRO A 43 13.77 22.21 8.48
N ASP A 44 13.60 21.48 9.55
CA ASP A 44 14.69 20.74 10.21
C ASP A 44 15.17 19.57 9.33
N VAL A 45 14.26 18.95 8.56
CA VAL A 45 14.54 17.86 7.64
C VAL A 45 13.49 17.79 6.53
N VAL A 46 13.91 17.40 5.33
CA VAL A 46 13.02 17.07 4.20
C VAL A 46 13.01 15.55 4.03
N LEU A 47 11.80 14.95 4.08
CA LEU A 47 11.62 13.52 3.83
C LEU A 47 11.35 13.30 2.33
N LEU A 48 12.12 12.41 1.71
CA LEU A 48 12.06 12.11 0.28
C LEU A 48 11.74 10.64 0.05
N TYR A 49 10.98 10.37 -1.01
CA TYR A 49 10.88 9.03 -1.60
C TYR A 49 11.94 8.85 -2.68
N GLY A 50 12.67 7.75 -2.66
CA GLY A 50 13.76 7.46 -3.60
C GLY A 50 13.31 6.84 -4.93
N ILE A 51 12.17 7.25 -5.51
CA ILE A 51 11.62 6.64 -6.72
C ILE A 51 11.93 7.53 -7.94
N GLY A 52 12.79 7.02 -8.84
CA GLY A 52 13.09 7.60 -10.15
C GLY A 52 14.25 8.59 -10.18
N ASP A 53 14.74 8.87 -11.40
CA ASP A 53 15.95 9.67 -11.69
C ASP A 53 15.82 11.17 -11.31
N ALA A 54 14.60 11.68 -11.20
CA ALA A 54 14.33 13.07 -10.83
C ALA A 54 14.80 13.43 -9.41
N GLN A 55 15.07 12.44 -8.57
CA GLN A 55 15.48 12.64 -7.18
C GLN A 55 16.88 13.24 -7.05
N THR A 56 17.79 12.97 -7.98
CA THR A 56 19.16 13.48 -7.92
C THR A 56 19.18 15.01 -7.99
N ALA A 57 18.41 15.63 -8.89
CA ALA A 57 18.32 17.08 -9.01
C ALA A 57 17.76 17.73 -7.73
N VAL A 58 16.78 17.10 -7.08
CA VAL A 58 16.19 17.57 -5.81
C VAL A 58 17.23 17.51 -4.70
N THR A 59 17.94 16.40 -4.55
CA THR A 59 18.95 16.25 -3.48
C THR A 59 20.16 17.16 -3.67
N ASP A 60 20.58 17.37 -4.91
CA ASP A 60 21.70 18.29 -5.19
C ASP A 60 21.32 19.74 -4.84
N LYS A 61 20.07 20.12 -5.12
CA LYS A 61 19.57 21.45 -4.72
C LYS A 61 19.42 21.59 -3.20
N LEU A 62 18.95 20.55 -2.50
CA LEU A 62 18.88 20.56 -1.04
C LEU A 62 20.27 20.67 -0.40
N LYS A 63 21.30 20.00 -0.95
CA LYS A 63 22.69 20.13 -0.52
C LYS A 63 23.22 21.55 -0.74
N GLU A 64 22.98 22.12 -1.93
CA GLU A 64 23.36 23.51 -2.24
C GLU A 64 22.75 24.50 -1.21
N LEU A 65 21.51 24.29 -0.83
CA LEU A 65 20.78 25.11 0.12
C LEU A 65 21.08 24.77 1.59
N ALA A 66 21.95 23.80 1.85
CA ALA A 66 22.27 23.28 3.18
C ALA A 66 21.03 22.82 3.98
N ILE A 67 20.03 22.25 3.30
CA ILE A 67 18.82 21.73 3.92
C ILE A 67 18.99 20.22 4.16
N PRO A 68 18.90 19.75 5.42
CA PRO A 68 18.96 18.32 5.72
C PRO A 68 17.83 17.56 5.07
N TYR A 69 18.13 16.36 4.55
CA TYR A 69 17.12 15.47 3.99
C TYR A 69 17.39 14.01 4.37
N MET A 70 16.33 13.20 4.33
CA MET A 70 16.39 11.77 4.55
C MET A 70 15.48 11.06 3.55
N TYR A 71 15.94 9.93 3.01
CA TYR A 71 15.07 9.05 2.25
C TYR A 71 14.22 8.19 3.17
N VAL A 72 12.93 8.12 2.89
CA VAL A 72 11.99 7.19 3.50
C VAL A 72 11.84 6.00 2.56
N GLY A 73 12.32 4.84 2.96
CA GLY A 73 12.46 3.65 2.13
C GLY A 73 11.54 2.51 2.54
N GLU A 74 10.44 2.77 3.25
CA GLU A 74 9.55 1.71 3.74
C GLU A 74 8.92 0.88 2.61
N TYR A 75 8.84 1.42 1.40
CA TYR A 75 8.34 0.71 0.21
C TYR A 75 9.31 -0.37 -0.31
N LEU A 76 10.58 -0.34 0.12
CA LEU A 76 11.61 -1.34 -0.22
C LEU A 76 11.61 -2.52 0.75
N GLU A 77 10.89 -2.43 1.86
CA GLU A 77 10.82 -3.50 2.85
C GLU A 77 10.10 -4.73 2.27
N GLU A 78 10.71 -5.88 2.43
CA GLU A 78 10.18 -7.15 1.95
C GLU A 78 9.11 -7.73 2.89
N SER A 79 9.12 -7.33 4.17
CA SER A 79 8.16 -7.83 5.14
C SER A 79 7.15 -6.75 5.58
N PRO A 80 5.88 -7.15 5.84
CA PRO A 80 4.86 -6.23 6.34
C PRO A 80 5.23 -5.60 7.69
N LEU A 81 5.92 -6.35 8.56
CA LEU A 81 6.36 -5.86 9.87
C LEU A 81 7.55 -4.90 9.74
N GLY A 82 8.54 -5.18 8.87
CA GLY A 82 9.62 -4.26 8.56
C GLY A 82 9.10 -2.92 8.03
N LYS A 83 8.11 -2.97 7.12
CA LYS A 83 7.44 -1.76 6.64
C LYS A 83 6.78 -0.96 7.78
N ALA A 84 6.11 -1.63 8.71
CA ALA A 84 5.45 -0.96 9.84
C ALA A 84 6.45 -0.41 10.88
N GLU A 85 7.64 -0.99 11.00
CA GLU A 85 8.69 -0.56 11.94
C GLU A 85 9.23 0.83 11.62
N TRP A 86 9.08 1.31 10.38
CA TRP A 86 9.40 2.70 10.00
C TRP A 86 8.68 3.74 10.84
N LEU A 87 7.56 3.37 11.49
CA LEU A 87 6.92 4.20 12.51
C LEU A 87 7.89 4.60 13.63
N VAL A 88 8.75 3.67 14.07
CA VAL A 88 9.74 3.93 15.13
C VAL A 88 10.82 4.89 14.62
N ALA A 89 11.33 4.67 13.41
CA ALA A 89 12.32 5.55 12.79
C ALA A 89 11.79 6.98 12.60
N LEU A 90 10.55 7.14 12.15
CA LEU A 90 9.92 8.45 11.99
C LEU A 90 9.61 9.11 13.35
N SER A 91 9.29 8.34 14.39
CA SER A 91 9.07 8.89 15.72
C SER A 91 10.36 9.39 16.39
N GLU A 92 11.53 8.83 16.02
CA GLU A 92 12.84 9.34 16.42
C GLU A 92 13.05 10.79 15.96
N LEU A 93 12.65 11.10 14.72
CA LEU A 93 12.77 12.46 14.15
C LEU A 93 11.91 13.52 14.87
N THR A 94 10.89 13.07 15.60
CA THR A 94 9.94 13.95 16.29
C THR A 94 10.09 13.91 17.81
N ASP A 95 11.20 13.35 18.31
CA ASP A 95 11.46 13.18 19.75
C ASP A 95 10.31 12.43 20.48
N SER A 96 9.75 11.44 19.80
CA SER A 96 8.63 10.62 20.30
C SER A 96 8.90 9.11 20.19
N ARG A 97 10.18 8.72 20.23
CA ARG A 97 10.64 7.34 20.07
C ARG A 97 9.91 6.34 20.96
N ASP A 98 9.83 6.63 22.26
CA ASP A 98 9.21 5.71 23.22
C ASP A 98 7.75 5.43 22.88
N LYS A 99 7.01 6.48 22.43
CA LYS A 99 5.64 6.33 21.93
C LYS A 99 5.59 5.50 20.65
N GLY A 100 6.53 5.70 19.73
CA GLY A 100 6.66 4.88 18.51
C GLY A 100 6.89 3.42 18.83
N ILE A 101 7.80 3.12 19.76
CA ILE A 101 8.08 1.77 20.24
C ILE A 101 6.85 1.14 20.91
N ASP A 102 6.15 1.88 21.76
CA ASP A 102 4.96 1.37 22.46
C ASP A 102 3.84 1.01 21.47
N VAL A 103 3.61 1.86 20.45
CA VAL A 103 2.64 1.57 19.39
C VAL A 103 3.06 0.36 18.56
N PHE A 104 4.33 0.29 18.14
CA PHE A 104 4.83 -0.79 17.30
C PHE A 104 4.84 -2.15 18.04
N ARG A 105 5.16 -2.17 19.32
CA ARG A 105 5.32 -3.41 20.13
C ARG A 105 4.13 -4.37 20.06
N GLU A 106 2.93 -3.84 19.92
CA GLU A 106 1.71 -4.66 19.89
C GLU A 106 1.37 -5.16 18.47
N ILE A 107 1.90 -4.53 17.43
CA ILE A 107 1.61 -4.89 16.02
C ILE A 107 2.13 -6.31 15.69
N PRO A 108 3.41 -6.67 15.95
CA PRO A 108 3.92 -8.01 15.67
C PRO A 108 3.16 -9.12 16.42
N LYS A 109 2.73 -8.86 17.64
CA LYS A 109 1.97 -9.84 18.45
C LYS A 109 0.61 -10.16 17.80
N ARG A 110 -0.14 -9.10 17.39
CA ARG A 110 -1.43 -9.29 16.72
C ARG A 110 -1.26 -9.93 15.35
N TYR A 111 -0.22 -9.51 14.61
CA TYR A 111 0.11 -10.08 13.30
C TYR A 111 0.41 -11.58 13.42
N GLN A 112 1.27 -11.97 14.37
CA GLN A 112 1.63 -13.37 14.56
C GLN A 112 0.44 -14.23 15.00
N ALA A 113 -0.41 -13.73 15.90
CA ALA A 113 -1.63 -14.43 16.29
C ALA A 113 -2.57 -14.69 15.11
N LEU A 114 -2.69 -13.75 14.19
CA LEU A 114 -3.48 -13.92 12.96
C LEU A 114 -2.83 -14.93 12.00
N LYS A 115 -1.53 -14.86 11.81
CA LYS A 115 -0.77 -15.81 10.99
C LYS A 115 -0.89 -17.23 11.51
N ASP A 116 -0.91 -17.41 12.82
CA ASP A 116 -1.06 -18.74 13.46
C ASP A 116 -2.43 -19.37 13.15
N LEU A 117 -3.48 -18.58 12.91
CA LEU A 117 -4.80 -19.09 12.51
C LEU A 117 -4.76 -19.82 11.16
N THR A 118 -3.90 -19.37 10.25
CA THR A 118 -3.78 -19.92 8.89
C THR A 118 -2.73 -21.02 8.77
N ALA A 119 -1.98 -21.33 9.85
CA ALA A 119 -0.87 -22.29 9.83
C ALA A 119 -1.29 -23.71 9.44
N SER A 120 -2.55 -24.10 9.73
CA SER A 120 -3.11 -25.43 9.43
C SER A 120 -4.02 -25.45 8.19
N VAL A 121 -4.09 -24.35 7.44
CA VAL A 121 -4.92 -24.31 6.22
C VAL A 121 -4.30 -25.17 5.13
N GLU A 122 -5.02 -26.20 4.69
CA GLU A 122 -4.59 -27.11 3.63
C GLU A 122 -4.99 -26.58 2.24
N GLN A 123 -6.17 -25.98 2.11
CA GLN A 123 -6.69 -25.45 0.84
C GLN A 123 -6.32 -23.96 0.73
N ARG A 124 -5.32 -23.69 -0.07
CA ARG A 124 -4.79 -22.33 -0.30
C ARG A 124 -5.29 -21.80 -1.65
N PRO A 125 -6.24 -20.85 -1.66
CA PRO A 125 -6.71 -20.29 -2.92
C PRO A 125 -5.60 -19.49 -3.62
N THR A 126 -5.66 -19.46 -4.95
CA THR A 126 -4.71 -18.71 -5.78
C THR A 126 -5.16 -17.25 -5.96
N VAL A 127 -4.21 -16.33 -5.87
CA VAL A 127 -4.47 -14.87 -5.88
C VAL A 127 -3.71 -14.17 -6.99
N MET A 128 -4.42 -13.36 -7.77
CA MET A 128 -3.87 -12.41 -8.74
C MET A 128 -3.97 -10.98 -8.19
N PHE A 129 -2.93 -10.17 -8.46
CA PHE A 129 -2.86 -8.77 -8.04
C PHE A 129 -2.97 -7.79 -9.20
N ASN A 130 -3.39 -6.56 -8.90
CA ASN A 130 -3.35 -5.38 -9.75
C ASN A 130 -4.27 -5.47 -10.98
N THR A 131 -4.12 -4.54 -11.89
CA THR A 131 -4.77 -4.47 -13.19
C THR A 131 -3.72 -4.16 -14.27
N PRO A 132 -4.01 -4.44 -15.55
CA PRO A 132 -3.11 -4.06 -16.62
C PRO A 132 -2.93 -2.53 -16.69
N TRP A 133 -1.73 -2.12 -17.08
CA TRP A 133 -1.40 -0.75 -17.41
C TRP A 133 -0.79 -0.71 -18.81
N ASN A 134 -1.45 -0.01 -19.72
CA ASN A 134 -1.13 -0.07 -21.15
C ASN A 134 -1.10 -1.53 -21.66
N ASP A 135 -0.02 -1.95 -22.29
CA ASP A 135 0.14 -3.31 -22.86
C ASP A 135 0.88 -4.29 -21.94
N SER A 136 0.94 -4.00 -20.65
CA SER A 136 1.63 -4.84 -19.67
C SER A 136 0.85 -4.98 -18.37
N TRP A 137 1.21 -5.98 -17.58
CA TRP A 137 0.70 -6.18 -16.22
C TRP A 137 1.86 -6.25 -15.24
N VAL A 138 1.92 -5.31 -14.31
CA VAL A 138 3.01 -5.25 -13.33
C VAL A 138 2.73 -6.22 -12.19
N MET A 139 3.57 -7.26 -12.11
CA MET A 139 3.46 -8.33 -11.12
C MET A 139 4.45 -8.12 -9.97
N PRO A 140 3.99 -8.16 -8.70
CA PRO A 140 4.87 -8.12 -7.55
C PRO A 140 5.94 -9.20 -7.56
N SER A 141 7.08 -8.94 -6.92
CA SER A 141 8.06 -9.97 -6.59
C SER A 141 7.46 -10.98 -5.60
N THR A 142 7.89 -12.24 -5.69
CA THR A 142 7.57 -13.29 -4.71
C THR A 142 8.10 -12.95 -3.31
N GLN A 143 9.07 -12.03 -3.21
CA GLN A 143 9.67 -11.57 -1.95
C GLN A 143 9.02 -10.27 -1.42
N SER A 144 8.03 -9.71 -2.13
CA SER A 144 7.41 -8.46 -1.71
C SER A 144 6.52 -8.63 -0.46
N TYR A 145 6.42 -7.58 0.35
CA TYR A 145 5.54 -7.55 1.52
C TYR A 145 4.08 -7.91 1.20
N MET A 146 3.63 -7.56 -0.01
CA MET A 146 2.27 -7.82 -0.47
C MET A 146 2.02 -9.32 -0.70
N VAL A 147 3.00 -10.01 -1.30
CA VAL A 147 2.96 -11.47 -1.48
C VAL A 147 3.11 -12.17 -0.14
N GLN A 148 3.92 -11.65 0.77
CA GLN A 148 4.04 -12.15 2.13
C GLN A 148 2.69 -12.08 2.87
N LEU A 149 1.96 -10.95 2.79
CA LEU A 149 0.62 -10.81 3.40
C LEU A 149 -0.37 -11.88 2.88
N VAL A 150 -0.39 -12.12 1.57
CA VAL A 150 -1.24 -13.17 0.98
C VAL A 150 -0.83 -14.56 1.46
N THR A 151 0.47 -14.83 1.51
CA THR A 151 1.00 -16.11 2.00
C THR A 151 0.67 -16.32 3.47
N ASP A 152 0.86 -15.31 4.32
CA ASP A 152 0.54 -15.34 5.74
C ASP A 152 -0.98 -15.43 5.99
N ALA A 153 -1.79 -14.93 5.05
CA ALA A 153 -3.25 -15.09 5.07
C ALA A 153 -3.75 -16.47 4.60
N GLY A 154 -2.87 -17.43 4.34
CA GLY A 154 -3.26 -18.78 3.93
C GLY A 154 -3.61 -18.94 2.45
N ALA A 155 -3.15 -18.05 1.58
CA ALA A 155 -3.36 -18.12 0.13
C ALA A 155 -2.05 -18.19 -0.65
N ASP A 156 -2.13 -18.47 -1.93
CA ASP A 156 -0.99 -18.62 -2.82
C ASP A 156 -0.99 -17.55 -3.91
N TYR A 157 0.09 -16.79 -3.99
CA TYR A 157 0.31 -15.90 -5.11
C TYR A 157 0.51 -16.69 -6.40
N ILE A 158 -0.28 -16.36 -7.45
CA ILE A 158 -0.32 -17.18 -8.66
C ILE A 158 0.94 -17.10 -9.53
N TYR A 159 1.66 -15.95 -9.53
CA TYR A 159 2.84 -15.73 -10.36
C TYR A 159 4.13 -15.96 -9.57
N LYS A 160 4.86 -17.03 -9.89
CA LYS A 160 6.06 -17.46 -9.13
C LYS A 160 7.40 -17.12 -9.81
N GLU A 161 7.37 -16.56 -11.03
CA GLU A 161 8.58 -16.38 -11.83
C GLU A 161 9.39 -15.15 -11.47
N ASN A 162 8.76 -14.13 -10.85
CA ASN A 162 9.46 -12.93 -10.42
C ASN A 162 10.06 -13.11 -9.02
N THR A 163 11.31 -13.54 -8.96
CA THR A 163 12.09 -13.70 -7.71
C THR A 163 13.06 -12.54 -7.45
N SER A 164 12.99 -11.47 -8.26
CA SER A 164 13.79 -10.26 -8.05
C SER A 164 13.34 -9.49 -6.80
N ASN A 165 14.00 -8.39 -6.48
CA ASN A 165 13.62 -7.52 -5.37
C ASN A 165 12.60 -6.42 -5.75
N SER A 166 12.08 -6.44 -6.97
CA SER A 166 11.15 -5.43 -7.48
C SER A 166 10.03 -6.05 -8.31
N SER A 167 8.92 -5.32 -8.48
CA SER A 167 7.85 -5.70 -9.39
C SER A 167 8.36 -5.69 -10.84
N ALA A 168 7.84 -6.60 -11.67
CA ALA A 168 8.23 -6.73 -13.06
C ALA A 168 6.99 -6.80 -13.98
N PRO A 169 7.04 -6.19 -15.18
CA PRO A 169 5.96 -6.29 -16.15
C PRO A 169 5.95 -7.66 -16.83
N ILE A 170 4.75 -8.20 -17.07
CA ILE A 170 4.50 -9.36 -17.94
C ILE A 170 3.58 -8.97 -19.08
N GLY A 171 3.63 -9.72 -20.19
CA GLY A 171 2.73 -9.52 -21.33
C GLY A 171 1.28 -9.88 -20.98
N LEU A 172 0.33 -9.21 -21.63
CA LEU A 172 -1.11 -9.43 -21.38
C LEU A 172 -1.58 -10.84 -21.68
N GLU A 173 -0.94 -11.56 -22.62
CA GLU A 173 -1.25 -12.95 -22.91
C GLU A 173 -0.92 -13.87 -21.72
N THR A 174 0.26 -13.70 -21.14
CA THR A 174 0.66 -14.41 -19.91
C THR A 174 -0.27 -14.08 -18.76
N ALA A 175 -0.58 -12.79 -18.57
CA ALA A 175 -1.51 -12.34 -17.53
C ALA A 175 -2.91 -12.94 -17.71
N TYR A 176 -3.40 -13.02 -18.96
CA TYR A 176 -4.69 -13.65 -19.27
C TYR A 176 -4.70 -15.14 -18.88
N GLY A 177 -3.64 -15.88 -19.22
CA GLY A 177 -3.51 -17.29 -18.84
C GLY A 177 -3.50 -17.51 -17.31
N LEU A 178 -2.93 -16.57 -16.55
CA LEU A 178 -2.90 -16.61 -15.09
C LEU A 178 -4.27 -16.26 -14.48
N ILE A 179 -4.89 -15.17 -14.91
CA ILE A 179 -6.15 -14.69 -14.30
C ILE A 179 -7.32 -15.65 -14.52
N GLN A 180 -7.29 -16.44 -15.61
CA GLN A 180 -8.27 -17.52 -15.86
C GLN A 180 -8.21 -18.66 -14.85
N LYS A 181 -7.12 -18.75 -14.08
CA LYS A 181 -6.88 -19.79 -13.06
C LYS A 181 -6.96 -19.23 -11.64
N ALA A 182 -6.86 -17.90 -11.47
CA ALA A 182 -6.86 -17.25 -10.16
C ALA A 182 -8.23 -17.37 -9.48
N ASP A 183 -8.23 -17.89 -8.26
CA ASP A 183 -9.43 -17.98 -7.43
C ASP A 183 -9.90 -16.61 -6.96
N TYR A 184 -8.95 -15.73 -6.63
CA TYR A 184 -9.19 -14.36 -6.21
C TYR A 184 -8.43 -13.36 -7.06
N TRP A 185 -9.05 -12.20 -7.28
CA TRP A 185 -8.40 -11.04 -7.89
C TRP A 185 -8.49 -9.85 -6.94
N ILE A 186 -7.36 -9.30 -6.50
CA ILE A 186 -7.32 -8.24 -5.51
C ILE A 186 -6.52 -7.02 -5.98
N ASN A 187 -6.76 -5.86 -5.34
CA ASN A 187 -6.09 -4.59 -5.64
C ASN A 187 -6.32 -4.14 -7.09
N VAL A 188 -7.58 -4.11 -7.50
CA VAL A 188 -8.01 -3.88 -8.88
C VAL A 188 -8.11 -2.39 -9.26
N GLY A 189 -7.12 -1.60 -8.89
CA GLY A 189 -7.00 -0.19 -9.25
C GLY A 189 -8.08 0.69 -8.61
N THR A 190 -8.82 1.44 -9.41
CA THR A 190 -9.84 2.39 -8.94
C THR A 190 -11.26 1.81 -8.95
N ALA A 191 -11.46 0.61 -9.47
CA ALA A 191 -12.77 0.01 -9.58
C ALA A 191 -13.43 -0.22 -8.21
N SER A 192 -14.70 0.15 -8.08
CA SER A 192 -15.53 -0.02 -6.88
C SER A 192 -16.67 -1.00 -7.10
N THR A 193 -16.92 -1.41 -8.34
CA THR A 193 -17.90 -2.42 -8.74
C THR A 193 -17.33 -3.36 -9.80
N LEU A 194 -17.92 -4.55 -9.98
CA LEU A 194 -17.53 -5.47 -11.05
C LEU A 194 -17.76 -4.88 -12.44
N ASP A 195 -18.81 -4.10 -12.63
CA ASP A 195 -19.11 -3.48 -13.92
C ASP A 195 -18.09 -2.39 -14.27
N GLU A 196 -17.66 -1.58 -13.29
CA GLU A 196 -16.54 -0.66 -13.49
C GLU A 196 -15.26 -1.40 -13.89
N LEU A 197 -14.92 -2.48 -13.20
CA LEU A 197 -13.74 -3.30 -13.50
C LEU A 197 -13.79 -3.88 -14.91
N LYS A 198 -14.93 -4.45 -15.33
CA LYS A 198 -15.15 -5.00 -16.68
C LYS A 198 -15.03 -3.91 -17.75
N ASN A 199 -15.60 -2.72 -17.51
CA ASN A 199 -15.51 -1.60 -18.44
C ASN A 199 -14.08 -1.08 -18.61
N MET A 200 -13.32 -1.00 -17.50
CA MET A 200 -11.92 -0.59 -17.52
C MET A 200 -11.01 -1.65 -18.16
N ASN A 201 -11.35 -2.92 -18.03
CA ASN A 201 -10.53 -4.05 -18.44
C ASN A 201 -11.35 -5.09 -19.24
N PRO A 202 -11.92 -4.75 -20.39
CA PRO A 202 -12.86 -5.63 -21.10
C PRO A 202 -12.25 -6.96 -21.56
N LYS A 203 -10.93 -7.01 -21.80
CA LYS A 203 -10.21 -8.25 -22.14
C LYS A 203 -10.18 -9.27 -21.01
N PHE A 204 -10.43 -8.85 -19.77
CA PHE A 204 -10.38 -9.68 -18.56
C PHE A 204 -11.76 -9.80 -17.88
N ALA A 205 -12.83 -9.36 -18.56
CA ALA A 205 -14.18 -9.38 -18.03
C ALA A 205 -14.72 -10.82 -17.79
N ASP A 206 -14.11 -11.80 -18.43
CA ASP A 206 -14.42 -13.23 -18.31
C ASP A 206 -13.46 -13.98 -17.36
N ALA A 207 -12.64 -13.29 -16.58
CA ALA A 207 -11.75 -13.91 -15.60
C ALA A 207 -12.53 -14.81 -14.62
N LYS A 208 -11.89 -15.92 -14.18
CA LYS A 208 -12.51 -16.86 -13.22
C LYS A 208 -13.06 -16.13 -12.00
N SER A 209 -12.25 -15.29 -11.36
CA SER A 209 -12.63 -14.51 -10.18
C SER A 209 -13.80 -13.53 -10.42
N VAL A 210 -13.95 -13.01 -11.64
CA VAL A 210 -15.13 -12.18 -12.02
C VAL A 210 -16.39 -13.00 -12.11
N ARG A 211 -16.33 -14.20 -12.73
CA ARG A 211 -17.47 -15.12 -12.79
C ARG A 211 -17.88 -15.64 -11.42
N ASP A 212 -16.89 -15.95 -10.58
CA ASP A 212 -17.10 -16.51 -9.23
C ASP A 212 -17.40 -15.42 -8.19
N LYS A 213 -17.35 -14.12 -8.60
CA LYS A 213 -17.53 -12.95 -7.71
C LYS A 213 -16.55 -12.93 -6.54
N THR A 214 -15.29 -13.28 -6.78
CA THR A 214 -14.20 -13.28 -5.80
C THR A 214 -13.18 -12.17 -6.08
N VAL A 215 -13.69 -10.98 -6.42
CA VAL A 215 -12.89 -9.80 -6.67
C VAL A 215 -12.99 -8.83 -5.50
N TYR A 216 -11.84 -8.40 -4.99
CA TYR A 216 -11.77 -7.46 -3.87
C TYR A 216 -10.82 -6.31 -4.19
N ASN A 217 -11.16 -5.12 -3.73
CA ASN A 217 -10.29 -3.96 -3.89
C ASN A 217 -9.99 -3.29 -2.55
N ASN A 218 -8.78 -2.78 -2.40
CA ASN A 218 -8.30 -2.11 -1.20
C ASN A 218 -8.81 -0.67 -1.05
N ASN A 219 -9.98 -0.35 -1.60
CA ASN A 219 -10.55 0.99 -1.66
C ASN A 219 -11.84 1.16 -0.84
N LEU A 220 -12.10 0.31 0.15
CA LEU A 220 -13.27 0.44 1.00
C LEU A 220 -13.29 1.80 1.73
N ARG A 221 -12.11 2.31 2.08
CA ARG A 221 -11.93 3.56 2.81
C ARG A 221 -11.37 4.66 1.92
N ILE A 222 -12.02 4.89 0.78
CA ILE A 222 -11.72 5.99 -0.12
C ILE A 222 -12.50 7.26 0.28
N THR A 223 -11.88 8.43 0.19
CA THR A 223 -12.58 9.72 0.41
C THR A 223 -13.30 10.18 -0.84
N ALA A 224 -14.22 11.14 -0.68
CA ALA A 224 -14.90 11.80 -1.80
C ALA A 224 -13.94 12.48 -2.81
N THR A 225 -12.71 12.76 -2.39
CA THR A 225 -11.65 13.37 -3.22
C THR A 225 -10.63 12.36 -3.75
N GLY A 226 -10.88 11.05 -3.57
CA GLY A 226 -10.07 9.98 -4.14
C GLY A 226 -8.93 9.46 -3.27
N GLY A 227 -8.65 10.07 -2.11
CA GLY A 227 -7.61 9.58 -1.20
C GLY A 227 -7.96 8.20 -0.61
N ASN A 228 -7.04 7.26 -0.65
CA ASN A 228 -7.25 5.89 -0.19
C ASN A 228 -6.47 5.59 1.10
N ASP A 229 -7.20 5.34 2.21
CA ASP A 229 -6.64 5.07 3.53
C ASP A 229 -5.74 3.82 3.59
N TYR A 230 -5.92 2.88 2.65
CA TYR A 230 -5.03 1.73 2.52
C TYR A 230 -3.57 2.16 2.30
N TRP A 231 -3.33 3.17 1.47
CA TRP A 231 -1.98 3.67 1.22
C TRP A 231 -1.43 4.57 2.32
N GLU A 232 -2.25 4.91 3.31
CA GLU A 232 -1.91 5.77 4.44
C GLU A 232 -1.74 4.95 5.74
N SER A 233 -2.85 4.52 6.33
CA SER A 233 -2.82 3.88 7.64
C SER A 233 -2.43 2.39 7.62
N ALA A 234 -2.66 1.67 6.51
CA ALA A 234 -2.32 0.25 6.43
C ALA A 234 -0.80 -0.01 6.47
N VAL A 235 0.03 0.99 6.09
CA VAL A 235 1.49 0.90 6.19
C VAL A 235 1.95 0.52 7.59
N VAL A 236 1.30 1.07 8.62
CA VAL A 236 1.60 0.82 10.04
C VAL A 236 0.58 -0.08 10.73
N ARG A 237 -0.29 -0.74 9.95
CA ARG A 237 -1.32 -1.66 10.45
C ARG A 237 -1.40 -2.96 9.63
N PRO A 238 -0.27 -3.66 9.42
CA PRO A 238 -0.25 -4.89 8.64
C PRO A 238 -1.09 -6.00 9.27
N ASP A 239 -1.28 -5.98 10.59
CA ASP A 239 -2.19 -6.86 11.32
C ASP A 239 -3.65 -6.70 10.85
N VAL A 240 -4.11 -5.48 10.59
CA VAL A 240 -5.47 -5.24 10.09
C VAL A 240 -5.60 -5.68 8.63
N VAL A 241 -4.58 -5.44 7.80
CA VAL A 241 -4.56 -5.93 6.42
C VAL A 241 -4.58 -7.46 6.38
N LEU A 242 -3.75 -8.10 7.21
CA LEU A 242 -3.71 -9.56 7.32
C LEU A 242 -5.08 -10.14 7.75
N ARG A 243 -5.72 -9.51 8.73
CA ARG A 243 -7.07 -9.92 9.18
C ARG A 243 -8.09 -9.84 8.03
N ASP A 244 -8.08 -8.75 7.26
CA ASP A 244 -8.98 -8.59 6.11
C ASP A 244 -8.74 -9.68 5.06
N LEU A 245 -7.47 -9.98 4.75
CA LEU A 245 -7.13 -11.02 3.78
C LEU A 245 -7.52 -12.42 4.27
N ILE A 246 -7.35 -12.72 5.57
CA ILE A 246 -7.83 -13.99 6.15
C ILE A 246 -9.35 -14.09 6.02
N HIS A 247 -10.09 -13.03 6.36
CA HIS A 247 -11.55 -13.03 6.17
C HIS A 247 -11.95 -13.27 4.71
N ILE A 248 -11.22 -12.70 3.75
CA ILE A 248 -11.50 -12.85 2.32
C ILE A 248 -11.24 -14.28 1.86
N PHE A 249 -10.11 -14.88 2.24
CA PHE A 249 -9.70 -16.18 1.74
C PHE A 249 -10.26 -17.35 2.56
N HIS A 250 -10.51 -17.11 3.86
CA HIS A 250 -10.94 -18.10 4.86
C HIS A 250 -12.00 -17.50 5.79
N PRO A 251 -13.20 -17.19 5.29
CA PRO A 251 -14.26 -16.55 6.08
C PRO A 251 -14.72 -17.37 7.29
N GLU A 252 -14.43 -18.66 7.30
CA GLU A 252 -14.68 -19.56 8.43
C GLU A 252 -13.75 -19.31 9.62
N LEU A 253 -12.55 -18.71 9.40
CA LEU A 253 -11.60 -18.40 10.47
C LEU A 253 -11.88 -17.02 11.09
N ILE A 254 -12.34 -16.06 10.30
CA ILE A 254 -12.68 -14.71 10.76
C ILE A 254 -13.98 -14.27 10.12
N SER A 255 -15.02 -14.04 10.92
CA SER A 255 -16.34 -13.65 10.46
C SER A 255 -16.61 -12.14 10.44
N ASP A 256 -15.67 -11.33 10.93
CA ASP A 256 -15.81 -9.87 10.98
C ASP A 256 -15.78 -9.26 9.57
N SER A 257 -16.38 -8.08 9.41
CA SER A 257 -16.29 -7.33 8.16
C SER A 257 -14.85 -6.80 7.93
N THR A 258 -14.49 -6.64 6.65
CA THR A 258 -13.21 -6.05 6.24
C THR A 258 -13.11 -4.57 6.64
N TYR A 259 -11.89 -4.10 6.88
CA TYR A 259 -11.61 -2.71 7.21
C TYR A 259 -11.12 -1.91 5.99
N TYR A 260 -10.24 -2.48 5.18
CA TYR A 260 -9.65 -1.83 3.99
C TYR A 260 -10.23 -2.33 2.69
N TYR A 261 -10.66 -3.60 2.63
CA TYR A 261 -11.06 -4.25 1.41
C TYR A 261 -12.57 -4.16 1.16
N ARG A 262 -12.92 -3.87 -0.08
CA ARG A 262 -14.28 -3.89 -0.62
C ARG A 262 -14.46 -5.13 -1.47
N HIS A 263 -15.54 -5.87 -1.26
CA HIS A 263 -16.01 -6.86 -2.21
C HIS A 263 -16.65 -6.12 -3.41
N LEU A 264 -16.28 -6.48 -4.63
CA LEU A 264 -16.87 -5.90 -5.84
C LEU A 264 -18.07 -6.75 -6.26
N GLU A 265 -19.22 -6.12 -6.34
CA GLU A 265 -20.48 -6.70 -6.78
C GLU A 265 -20.99 -6.06 -8.07
#